data_e2f5bbc493a5a08552d92b993786a734
#
_entry.id   e2f5bbc493a5a08552d92b993786a734
#
_cell.length_a   1.000
_cell.length_b   1.000
_cell.length_c   1.000
_cell.angle_alpha   90.00
_cell.angle_beta   90.00
_cell.angle_gamma   90.00
#
_symmetry.space_group_name_H-M   'P 1'
#
loop_
_entity.id
_entity.type
_entity.pdbx_description
1 polymer ?
#
loop_
_entity_poly.entity_id
_entity_poly.type
_entity_poly.pdbx_seq_one_letter_code
_entity_poly.pdbx_strand_id
1 'polypeptide(L)'
;MQHPQLFRPAFLARAVFAAAVSFACTAQAGLWEAVVDTTPAGYARQSSERPGDWASFWSDTKEGTKRIFEEGNSVWIVPTYTNHPTWSWKKRHEENGYPFGMGYARQVIDDRSNERLLFAVNFVDSNYRIEPMVGYSWLARWPIGSTGLHVGAGYLAGITMRGDYMWAPLPLPLPVAKIGTDTVSFYGTYIPFTNVFFFYSTITVDDAKGRKMPLASDSPWVKSPNLLYGSYGWQYVDNGEEYSKSLMKNDTIWNVGLRRYSGRSWQTDLKYSRAQHDVAYADGSGKQSVDFRTYTLTISYNIDVTKSLRLFAGAGVGYGKAEGPYNSDTSIFPALTLGGTWALTDHFWLTGSMDTNFPRYKGVLADRGSEYVLKSMPTAFTLGLGFAF
;
A
#
# COMPACT_ATOMS: atom_id res chain seq x y z
N MET A 1 32.51 31.56 -2.29
CA MET A 1 31.13 31.07 -2.18
C MET A 1 31.16 29.81 -1.30
N GLN A 2 30.74 29.94 -0.05
CA GLN A 2 30.75 28.85 0.92
C GLN A 2 29.46 28.03 0.71
N HIS A 3 29.61 26.74 0.41
CA HIS A 3 28.48 25.80 0.38
C HIS A 3 27.95 25.56 1.82
N PRO A 4 26.64 25.66 2.04
CA PRO A 4 26.06 25.28 3.33
C PRO A 4 26.24 23.77 3.54
N GLN A 5 26.83 23.42 4.66
CA GLN A 5 26.95 22.04 5.13
C GLN A 5 25.54 21.53 5.47
N LEU A 6 24.91 20.82 4.52
CA LEU A 6 23.66 20.12 4.71
C LEU A 6 23.82 19.04 5.79
N PHE A 7 22.89 19.01 6.71
CA PHE A 7 22.69 18.08 7.82
C PHE A 7 23.18 16.67 7.50
N ARG A 8 24.10 16.16 8.31
CA ARG A 8 24.61 14.79 8.18
C ARG A 8 23.53 13.81 8.63
N PRO A 9 22.97 12.98 7.75
CA PRO A 9 21.86 12.06 8.07
C PRO A 9 22.22 10.97 9.11
N ALA A 10 23.51 10.74 9.35
CA ALA A 10 24.02 9.88 10.43
C ALA A 10 23.57 10.36 11.84
N PHE A 11 23.26 11.64 12.01
CA PHE A 11 22.81 12.18 13.29
C PHE A 11 21.34 11.82 13.56
N LEU A 12 20.49 11.85 12.53
CA LEU A 12 19.07 11.49 12.66
C LEU A 12 18.90 9.99 12.97
N ALA A 13 19.65 9.13 12.28
CA ALA A 13 19.60 7.69 12.53
C ALA A 13 20.09 7.32 13.96
N ARG A 14 21.10 8.03 14.45
CA ARG A 14 21.58 7.86 15.84
C ARG A 14 20.58 8.41 16.85
N ALA A 15 19.91 9.52 16.55
CA ALA A 15 18.89 10.10 17.41
C ALA A 15 17.63 9.23 17.51
N VAL A 16 17.18 8.64 16.40
CA VAL A 16 16.02 7.72 16.38
C VAL A 16 16.35 6.43 17.14
N PHE A 17 17.54 5.88 16.97
CA PHE A 17 17.97 4.71 17.71
C PHE A 17 18.13 4.99 19.21
N ALA A 18 18.74 6.12 19.58
CA ALA A 18 18.89 6.54 20.97
C ALA A 18 17.50 6.87 21.62
N ALA A 19 16.59 7.48 20.87
CA ALA A 19 15.25 7.76 21.36
C ALA A 19 14.44 6.46 21.59
N ALA A 20 14.50 5.50 20.66
CA ALA A 20 13.82 4.21 20.82
C ALA A 20 14.34 3.41 22.03
N VAL A 21 15.64 3.50 22.34
CA VAL A 21 16.25 2.87 23.51
C VAL A 21 16.00 3.67 24.78
N SER A 22 16.00 5.01 24.72
CA SER A 22 15.87 5.87 25.92
C SER A 22 14.45 5.95 26.46
N PHE A 23 13.41 5.84 25.62
CA PHE A 23 12.02 5.85 26.06
C PHE A 23 11.58 4.58 26.80
N ALA A 24 12.29 3.47 26.64
CA ALA A 24 12.04 2.24 27.40
C ALA A 24 12.51 2.31 28.85
N CYS A 25 13.27 3.32 29.24
CA CYS A 25 13.95 3.39 30.54
C CYS A 25 13.24 4.20 31.64
N THR A 26 12.06 4.76 31.39
CA THR A 26 11.42 5.67 32.38
C THR A 26 10.39 5.01 33.33
N ALA A 27 10.17 3.71 33.25
CA ALA A 27 9.39 2.99 34.26
C ALA A 27 10.35 2.36 35.29
N GLN A 28 10.00 2.39 36.55
CA GLN A 28 10.78 1.85 37.69
C GLN A 28 10.98 0.31 37.69
N ALA A 29 10.74 -0.35 36.57
CA ALA A 29 11.07 -1.74 36.34
C ALA A 29 12.55 -1.88 35.95
N GLY A 30 13.22 -2.90 36.43
CA GLY A 30 14.59 -3.19 36.04
C GLY A 30 14.72 -3.33 34.51
N LEU A 31 15.89 -3.04 33.94
CA LEU A 31 16.13 -3.10 32.49
C LEU A 31 15.62 -4.42 31.85
N TRP A 32 15.71 -5.50 32.60
CA TRP A 32 15.24 -6.82 32.19
C TRP A 32 13.72 -6.88 32.04
N GLU A 33 12.97 -6.37 33.00
CA GLU A 33 11.50 -6.33 32.97
C GLU A 33 11.02 -5.47 31.78
N ALA A 34 11.69 -4.33 31.53
CA ALA A 34 11.40 -3.49 30.38
C ALA A 34 11.62 -4.22 29.05
N VAL A 35 12.67 -5.03 28.92
CA VAL A 35 12.94 -5.83 27.72
C VAL A 35 11.89 -6.94 27.58
N VAL A 36 11.58 -7.66 28.66
CA VAL A 36 10.58 -8.75 28.64
C VAL A 36 9.18 -8.21 28.29
N ASP A 37 8.81 -7.07 28.81
CA ASP A 37 7.53 -6.43 28.54
C ASP A 37 7.28 -6.18 27.03
N THR A 38 8.34 -5.95 26.26
CA THR A 38 8.21 -5.74 24.80
C THR A 38 8.14 -7.05 24.02
N THR A 39 8.44 -8.21 24.61
CA THR A 39 8.41 -9.53 23.96
C THR A 39 7.02 -10.18 24.04
N PRO A 40 6.77 -11.29 23.33
CA PRO A 40 5.54 -12.07 23.53
C PRO A 40 5.34 -12.54 24.99
N ALA A 41 6.43 -12.81 25.74
CA ALA A 41 6.34 -13.16 27.16
C ALA A 41 5.68 -12.05 27.99
N GLY A 42 6.00 -10.78 27.71
CA GLY A 42 5.36 -9.64 28.37
C GLY A 42 3.85 -9.60 28.13
N TYR A 43 3.39 -9.97 26.93
CA TYR A 43 1.95 -10.07 26.65
C TYR A 43 1.24 -11.17 27.46
N ALA A 44 1.87 -12.32 27.63
CA ALA A 44 1.34 -13.37 28.49
C ALA A 44 1.25 -12.94 29.97
N ARG A 45 2.25 -12.21 30.44
CA ARG A 45 2.35 -11.75 31.85
C ARG A 45 1.36 -10.66 32.21
N GLN A 46 1.01 -9.77 31.28
CA GLN A 46 0.01 -8.73 31.50
C GLN A 46 -1.32 -9.30 31.99
N SER A 47 -1.73 -10.46 31.50
CA SER A 47 -2.98 -11.11 31.92
C SER A 47 -2.89 -11.84 33.28
N SER A 48 -1.69 -12.10 33.79
CA SER A 48 -1.45 -12.93 34.97
C SER A 48 -0.89 -12.16 36.17
N GLU A 49 -0.59 -10.85 35.99
CA GLU A 49 0.04 -9.97 36.99
C GLU A 49 1.33 -10.55 37.61
N ARG A 50 2.02 -11.45 36.89
CA ARG A 50 3.22 -12.11 37.40
C ARG A 50 4.47 -11.29 37.09
N PRO A 51 5.41 -11.17 38.05
CA PRO A 51 6.71 -10.56 37.79
C PRO A 51 7.52 -11.38 36.82
N GLY A 52 8.42 -10.69 36.08
CA GLY A 52 9.30 -11.32 35.12
C GLY A 52 10.36 -12.22 35.75
N ASP A 53 10.39 -13.48 35.35
CA ASP A 53 11.39 -14.47 35.74
C ASP A 53 12.00 -15.13 34.51
N TRP A 54 13.32 -15.38 34.54
CA TRP A 54 14.00 -16.10 33.46
C TRP A 54 13.53 -17.54 33.31
N ALA A 55 13.22 -18.19 34.42
CA ALA A 55 12.76 -19.58 34.41
C ALA A 55 11.47 -19.76 33.63
N SER A 56 10.56 -18.78 33.68
CA SER A 56 9.28 -18.79 32.98
C SER A 56 9.33 -18.15 31.59
N PHE A 57 10.42 -17.47 31.20
CA PHE A 57 10.50 -16.68 29.97
C PHE A 57 10.09 -17.46 28.70
N TRP A 58 10.57 -18.68 28.54
CA TRP A 58 10.25 -19.49 27.34
C TRP A 58 8.82 -20.00 27.34
N SER A 59 8.29 -20.38 28.51
CA SER A 59 6.88 -20.77 28.62
C SER A 59 5.95 -19.59 28.37
N ASP A 60 6.28 -18.42 28.90
CA ASP A 60 5.52 -17.20 28.72
C ASP A 60 5.62 -16.70 27.27
N THR A 61 6.80 -16.82 26.64
CA THR A 61 6.95 -16.50 25.20
C THR A 61 6.04 -17.39 24.34
N LYS A 62 6.00 -18.68 24.61
CA LYS A 62 5.13 -19.62 23.90
C LYS A 62 3.65 -19.27 24.10
N GLU A 63 3.25 -19.01 25.32
CA GLU A 63 1.88 -18.61 25.66
C GLU A 63 1.50 -17.29 25.04
N GLY A 64 2.35 -16.26 25.14
CA GLY A 64 2.10 -14.95 24.52
C GLY A 64 2.02 -15.01 23.01
N THR A 65 2.88 -15.80 22.36
CA THR A 65 2.82 -16.05 20.91
C THR A 65 1.50 -16.71 20.53
N LYS A 66 1.08 -17.75 21.27
CA LYS A 66 -0.20 -18.42 21.06
C LYS A 66 -1.37 -17.44 21.21
N ARG A 67 -1.38 -16.63 22.25
CA ARG A 67 -2.42 -15.63 22.49
C ARG A 67 -2.49 -14.59 21.39
N ILE A 68 -1.34 -14.03 20.95
CA ILE A 68 -1.32 -13.10 19.82
C ILE A 68 -1.91 -13.76 18.56
N PHE A 69 -1.59 -15.03 18.31
CA PHE A 69 -2.12 -15.75 17.17
C PHE A 69 -3.64 -15.98 17.27
N GLU A 70 -4.15 -16.37 18.42
CA GLU A 70 -5.56 -16.69 18.63
C GLU A 70 -6.43 -15.43 18.81
N GLU A 71 -5.94 -14.43 19.54
CA GLU A 71 -6.67 -13.23 19.91
C GLU A 71 -6.52 -12.09 18.90
N GLY A 72 -5.46 -12.10 18.10
CA GLY A 72 -5.12 -11.00 17.19
C GLY A 72 -6.07 -10.85 16.02
N ASN A 73 -6.15 -9.65 15.48
CA ASN A 73 -6.81 -9.34 14.22
C ASN A 73 -6.00 -9.85 13.04
N SER A 74 -6.67 -10.26 11.97
CA SER A 74 -6.04 -10.60 10.71
C SER A 74 -5.61 -9.36 9.96
N VAL A 75 -4.36 -9.33 9.57
CA VAL A 75 -3.74 -8.16 8.91
C VAL A 75 -2.99 -8.61 7.67
N TRP A 76 -3.27 -7.97 6.53
CA TRP A 76 -2.45 -8.09 5.34
C TRP A 76 -1.28 -7.14 5.40
N ILE A 77 -0.11 -7.63 4.98
CA ILE A 77 1.10 -6.83 4.82
C ILE A 77 1.38 -6.68 3.33
N VAL A 78 1.55 -5.44 2.88
CA VAL A 78 1.86 -5.13 1.49
C VAL A 78 3.17 -4.34 1.45
N PRO A 79 4.28 -4.95 1.03
CA PRO A 79 5.51 -4.23 0.75
C PRO A 79 5.26 -3.16 -0.32
N THR A 80 5.73 -1.93 -0.08
CA THR A 80 5.40 -0.80 -0.95
C THR A 80 6.60 -0.21 -1.66
N TYR A 81 7.69 0.02 -0.93
CA TYR A 81 8.85 0.68 -1.52
C TYR A 81 10.14 0.35 -0.76
N THR A 82 11.25 0.27 -1.50
CA THR A 82 12.61 0.25 -0.93
C THR A 82 13.39 1.44 -1.43
N ASN A 83 14.10 2.11 -0.52
CA ASN A 83 14.95 3.22 -0.86
C ASN A 83 16.40 2.92 -0.47
N HIS A 84 17.28 2.99 -1.46
CA HIS A 84 18.72 2.90 -1.29
C HIS A 84 19.29 4.31 -1.25
N PRO A 85 19.59 4.86 -0.06
CA PRO A 85 20.05 6.23 0.04
C PRO A 85 21.44 6.43 -0.58
N THR A 86 21.79 7.69 -0.84
CA THR A 86 22.99 8.08 -1.59
C THR A 86 24.31 7.64 -1.00
N TRP A 87 24.34 7.32 0.30
CA TRP A 87 25.51 6.80 1.01
C TRP A 87 25.60 5.27 1.01
N SER A 88 24.57 4.57 0.48
CA SER A 88 24.66 3.15 0.25
C SER A 88 25.63 2.91 -0.91
N TRP A 89 26.55 2.02 -0.73
CA TRP A 89 27.58 1.75 -1.69
C TRP A 89 27.08 0.76 -2.75
N LYS A 90 27.35 1.08 -4.00
CA LYS A 90 27.20 0.30 -5.23
C LYS A 90 25.83 0.30 -5.90
N LYS A 91 25.88 0.63 -7.18
CA LYS A 91 24.96 0.29 -8.28
C LYS A 91 23.47 0.64 -8.07
N ARG A 92 23.16 1.91 -7.82
CA ARG A 92 21.80 2.43 -7.65
C ARG A 92 20.86 2.23 -8.82
N HIS A 93 21.39 2.04 -10.01
CA HIS A 93 20.59 1.96 -11.24
C HIS A 93 20.07 0.55 -11.55
N GLU A 94 20.50 -0.45 -10.79
CA GLU A 94 20.16 -1.86 -11.00
C GLU A 94 19.31 -2.44 -9.84
N GLU A 95 19.01 -1.66 -8.80
CA GLU A 95 18.33 -2.14 -7.61
C GLU A 95 16.80 -1.96 -7.73
N ASN A 96 16.07 -3.00 -7.36
CA ASN A 96 14.61 -2.97 -7.34
C ASN A 96 14.07 -2.07 -6.23
N GLY A 97 13.43 -0.97 -6.58
CA GLY A 97 12.76 -0.06 -5.64
C GLY A 97 11.35 -0.50 -5.24
N TYR A 98 10.79 -1.50 -5.93
CA TYR A 98 9.41 -1.94 -5.73
C TYR A 98 9.36 -3.41 -5.30
N PRO A 99 9.38 -3.69 -3.98
CA PRO A 99 9.39 -5.05 -3.45
C PRO A 99 7.98 -5.66 -3.57
N PHE A 100 7.66 -6.20 -4.74
CA PHE A 100 6.40 -6.92 -4.91
C PHE A 100 6.32 -8.07 -3.92
N GLY A 101 5.20 -8.15 -3.22
CA GLY A 101 5.00 -9.21 -2.27
C GLY A 101 3.73 -9.06 -1.46
N MET A 102 3.51 -10.03 -0.61
CA MET A 102 2.36 -10.05 0.29
C MET A 102 2.73 -10.80 1.56
N GLY A 103 2.15 -10.37 2.66
CA GLY A 103 2.27 -11.05 3.94
C GLY A 103 0.98 -11.08 4.71
N TYR A 104 1.00 -11.87 5.75
CA TYR A 104 -0.10 -12.00 6.70
C TYR A 104 0.43 -11.84 8.12
N ALA A 105 -0.34 -11.19 8.97
CA ALA A 105 0.00 -11.04 10.38
C ALA A 105 -1.23 -11.23 11.27
N ARG A 106 -0.93 -11.53 12.54
CA ARG A 106 -1.88 -11.45 13.65
C ARG A 106 -1.46 -10.29 14.53
N GLN A 107 -2.38 -9.34 14.75
CA GLN A 107 -2.12 -8.10 15.46
C GLN A 107 -2.98 -7.99 16.70
N VAL A 108 -2.36 -7.68 17.83
CA VAL A 108 -3.07 -7.27 19.05
C VAL A 108 -2.63 -5.88 19.47
N ILE A 109 -3.55 -5.14 20.08
CA ILE A 109 -3.24 -3.93 20.84
C ILE A 109 -3.38 -4.32 22.31
N ASP A 110 -2.29 -4.25 23.04
CA ASP A 110 -2.27 -4.63 24.45
C ASP A 110 -2.89 -3.57 25.37
N ASP A 111 -3.06 -3.88 26.63
CA ASP A 111 -3.71 -3.01 27.63
C ASP A 111 -2.96 -1.68 27.85
N ARG A 112 -1.69 -1.61 27.47
CA ARG A 112 -0.87 -0.40 27.49
C ARG A 112 -0.88 0.37 26.16
N SER A 113 -1.80 -0.01 25.25
CA SER A 113 -1.91 0.54 23.90
C SER A 113 -0.70 0.25 22.99
N ASN A 114 0.18 -0.69 23.33
CA ASN A 114 1.25 -1.12 22.45
C ASN A 114 0.73 -2.10 21.39
N GLU A 115 1.31 -2.04 20.24
CA GLU A 115 1.00 -2.92 19.12
C GLU A 115 1.97 -4.10 19.09
N ARG A 116 1.43 -5.29 18.90
CA ARG A 116 2.20 -6.52 18.77
C ARG A 116 1.74 -7.27 17.54
N LEU A 117 2.67 -7.63 16.66
CA LEU A 117 2.40 -8.39 15.46
C LEU A 117 3.22 -9.68 15.44
N LEU A 118 2.57 -10.79 15.10
CA LEU A 118 3.22 -11.98 14.55
C LEU A 118 3.01 -11.98 13.06
N PHE A 119 4.06 -12.06 12.26
CA PHE A 119 3.95 -11.89 10.82
C PHE A 119 4.73 -12.94 10.02
N ALA A 120 4.24 -13.17 8.82
CA ALA A 120 4.94 -13.86 7.75
C ALA A 120 4.73 -13.05 6.46
N VAL A 121 5.79 -12.72 5.77
CA VAL A 121 5.75 -11.96 4.53
C VAL A 121 6.72 -12.56 3.52
N ASN A 122 6.33 -12.54 2.26
CA ASN A 122 7.17 -12.91 1.13
C ASN A 122 7.20 -11.74 0.16
N PHE A 123 8.38 -11.31 -0.24
CA PHE A 123 8.55 -10.18 -1.14
C PHE A 123 9.75 -10.39 -2.06
N VAL A 124 9.86 -9.54 -3.08
CA VAL A 124 11.02 -9.51 -3.98
C VAL A 124 12.02 -8.49 -3.44
N ASP A 125 13.22 -8.94 -3.18
CA ASP A 125 14.30 -8.10 -2.66
C ASP A 125 14.84 -7.11 -3.71
N SER A 126 15.82 -6.30 -3.34
CA SER A 126 16.48 -5.34 -4.23
C SER A 126 17.25 -6.00 -5.38
N ASN A 127 17.52 -7.30 -5.32
CA ASN A 127 18.18 -8.08 -6.36
C ASN A 127 17.21 -8.92 -7.21
N TYR A 128 15.91 -8.59 -7.17
CA TYR A 128 14.83 -9.32 -7.87
C TYR A 128 14.69 -10.79 -7.45
N ARG A 129 15.05 -11.13 -6.21
CA ARG A 129 14.91 -12.48 -5.66
C ARG A 129 13.83 -12.54 -4.60
N ILE A 130 13.22 -13.70 -4.47
CA ILE A 130 12.22 -13.96 -3.43
C ILE A 130 12.92 -13.97 -2.06
N GLU A 131 12.37 -13.20 -1.12
CA GLU A 131 12.83 -13.12 0.26
C GLU A 131 11.67 -13.36 1.23
N PRO A 132 11.52 -14.58 1.78
CA PRO A 132 10.58 -14.85 2.86
C PRO A 132 11.12 -14.35 4.19
N MET A 133 10.23 -13.77 4.99
CA MET A 133 10.53 -13.33 6.35
C MET A 133 9.39 -13.69 7.29
N VAL A 134 9.74 -14.17 8.48
CA VAL A 134 8.80 -14.40 9.58
C VAL A 134 9.31 -13.73 10.84
N GLY A 135 8.42 -13.27 11.71
CA GLY A 135 8.89 -12.62 12.93
C GLY A 135 7.80 -12.07 13.83
N TYR A 136 8.29 -11.30 14.77
CA TYR A 136 7.50 -10.57 15.76
C TYR A 136 7.88 -9.09 15.71
N SER A 137 6.89 -8.21 15.89
CA SER A 137 7.10 -6.77 16.03
C SER A 137 6.37 -6.24 17.25
N TRP A 138 7.02 -5.31 17.94
CA TRP A 138 6.45 -4.54 19.05
C TRP A 138 6.63 -3.06 18.78
N LEU A 139 5.54 -2.27 18.95
CA LEU A 139 5.57 -0.82 18.81
C LEU A 139 4.79 -0.17 19.96
N ALA A 140 5.39 0.81 20.63
CA ALA A 140 4.65 1.77 21.41
C ALA A 140 3.81 2.65 20.45
N ARG A 141 2.56 2.96 20.82
CA ARG A 141 1.63 3.75 20.00
C ARG A 141 1.21 5.01 20.74
N TRP A 142 1.10 6.10 19.98
CA TRP A 142 0.62 7.38 20.49
C TRP A 142 -0.46 7.93 19.57
N PRO A 143 -1.66 8.27 20.09
CA PRO A 143 -2.71 8.89 19.28
C PRO A 143 -2.35 10.32 18.89
N ILE A 144 -2.75 10.74 17.69
CA ILE A 144 -2.62 12.13 17.22
C ILE A 144 -3.95 12.85 17.44
N GLY A 145 -4.11 13.45 18.62
CA GLY A 145 -5.36 14.14 18.99
C GLY A 145 -6.58 13.22 18.87
N SER A 146 -7.67 13.73 18.33
CA SER A 146 -8.92 13.01 18.09
C SER A 146 -9.10 12.52 16.65
N THR A 147 -8.03 12.49 15.86
CA THR A 147 -8.10 12.21 14.41
C THR A 147 -8.30 10.73 14.07
N GLY A 148 -8.11 9.83 15.04
CA GLY A 148 -8.04 8.38 14.82
C GLY A 148 -6.71 7.92 14.21
N LEU A 149 -5.77 8.84 13.99
CA LEU A 149 -4.41 8.52 13.59
C LEU A 149 -3.54 8.21 14.80
N HIS A 150 -2.60 7.31 14.61
CA HIS A 150 -1.58 6.94 15.57
C HIS A 150 -0.20 7.00 14.92
N VAL A 151 0.78 7.46 15.66
CA VAL A 151 2.19 7.21 15.35
C VAL A 151 2.70 6.11 16.27
N GLY A 152 3.71 5.39 15.85
CA GLY A 152 4.31 4.34 16.66
C GLY A 152 5.79 4.20 16.35
N ALA A 153 6.53 3.72 17.34
CA ALA A 153 7.93 3.36 17.20
C ALA A 153 8.26 2.14 18.05
N GLY A 154 9.16 1.32 17.55
CA GLY A 154 9.56 0.11 18.23
C GLY A 154 10.55 -0.70 17.41
N TYR A 155 10.42 -2.01 17.44
CA TYR A 155 11.31 -2.91 16.74
C TYR A 155 10.56 -4.06 16.07
N LEU A 156 11.23 -4.65 15.09
CA LEU A 156 10.90 -5.92 14.46
C LEU A 156 12.05 -6.89 14.72
N ALA A 157 11.75 -8.08 15.20
CA ALA A 157 12.68 -9.17 15.32
C ALA A 157 12.20 -10.32 14.43
N GLY A 158 12.90 -10.56 13.33
CA GLY A 158 12.52 -11.53 12.33
C GLY A 158 13.66 -12.44 11.91
N ILE A 159 13.30 -13.47 11.18
CA ILE A 159 14.23 -14.35 10.47
C ILE A 159 13.87 -14.24 9.00
N THR A 160 14.85 -13.90 8.17
CA THR A 160 14.72 -13.91 6.72
C THR A 160 15.64 -14.95 6.11
N MET A 161 15.29 -15.39 4.90
CA MET A 161 16.11 -16.30 4.10
C MET A 161 16.31 -15.72 2.71
N ARG A 162 17.55 -15.62 2.28
CA ARG A 162 17.93 -15.02 0.99
C ARG A 162 18.79 -15.96 0.17
N GLY A 163 18.56 -15.97 -1.14
CA GLY A 163 19.29 -16.84 -2.07
C GLY A 163 20.80 -16.52 -2.16
N ASP A 164 21.18 -15.24 -1.99
CA ASP A 164 22.59 -14.81 -1.95
C ASP A 164 23.35 -15.30 -0.71
N TYR A 165 22.64 -15.70 0.33
CA TYR A 165 23.22 -16.34 1.53
C TYR A 165 22.89 -17.84 1.62
N MET A 166 22.74 -18.49 0.47
CA MET A 166 22.44 -19.93 0.39
C MET A 166 21.21 -20.36 1.20
N TRP A 167 20.22 -19.47 1.31
CA TRP A 167 19.01 -19.69 2.10
C TRP A 167 19.23 -19.92 3.60
N ALA A 168 20.39 -19.54 4.12
CA ALA A 168 20.64 -19.58 5.55
C ALA A 168 19.69 -18.62 6.29
N PRO A 169 19.09 -19.03 7.42
CA PRO A 169 18.25 -18.16 8.22
C PRO A 169 19.08 -17.05 8.86
N LEU A 170 18.72 -15.79 8.55
CA LEU A 170 19.40 -14.61 9.06
C LEU A 170 18.49 -13.89 10.06
N PRO A 171 18.92 -13.72 11.33
CA PRO A 171 18.17 -12.91 12.28
C PRO A 171 18.29 -11.43 11.94
N LEU A 172 17.17 -10.73 11.94
CA LEU A 172 17.07 -9.30 11.63
C LEU A 172 16.35 -8.55 12.76
N PRO A 173 17.06 -7.98 13.72
CA PRO A 173 16.49 -6.98 14.62
C PRO A 173 16.52 -5.60 13.95
N LEU A 174 15.37 -5.04 13.66
CA LEU A 174 15.23 -3.78 12.92
C LEU A 174 14.41 -2.76 13.69
N PRO A 175 14.81 -1.48 13.73
CA PRO A 175 13.93 -0.40 14.22
C PRO A 175 12.77 -0.20 13.26
N VAL A 176 11.58 0.05 13.79
CA VAL A 176 10.36 0.27 13.02
C VAL A 176 9.66 1.52 13.51
N ALA A 177 9.19 2.33 12.58
CA ALA A 177 8.27 3.43 12.84
C ALA A 177 6.99 3.23 12.04
N LYS A 178 5.86 3.74 12.55
CA LYS A 178 4.57 3.67 11.86
C LYS A 178 3.79 4.98 11.96
N ILE A 179 2.90 5.16 11.00
CA ILE A 179 1.81 6.12 11.05
C ILE A 179 0.58 5.49 10.40
N GLY A 180 -0.59 5.70 10.97
CA GLY A 180 -1.84 5.18 10.37
C GLY A 180 -2.99 5.14 11.34
N THR A 181 -4.00 4.39 10.97
CA THR A 181 -5.21 4.12 11.76
C THR A 181 -5.20 2.66 12.24
N ASP A 182 -6.24 2.25 12.95
CA ASP A 182 -6.42 0.84 13.34
C ASP A 182 -6.69 -0.08 12.13
N THR A 183 -7.08 0.49 10.99
CA THR A 183 -7.40 -0.29 9.78
C THR A 183 -6.26 -0.30 8.78
N VAL A 184 -5.64 0.87 8.52
CA VAL A 184 -4.55 1.02 7.54
C VAL A 184 -3.40 1.77 8.18
N SER A 185 -2.22 1.20 8.09
CA SER A 185 -1.01 1.83 8.61
C SER A 185 0.15 1.68 7.65
N PHE A 186 1.02 2.68 7.63
CA PHE A 186 2.27 2.71 6.90
C PHE A 186 3.43 2.55 7.87
N TYR A 187 4.36 1.68 7.51
CA TYR A 187 5.54 1.38 8.30
C TYR A 187 6.80 1.67 7.52
N GLY A 188 7.81 2.12 8.23
CA GLY A 188 9.16 2.26 7.71
C GLY A 188 10.16 1.57 8.64
N THR A 189 11.08 0.82 8.06
CA THR A 189 12.18 0.20 8.78
C THR A 189 13.50 0.50 8.07
N TYR A 190 14.58 0.54 8.83
CA TYR A 190 15.92 0.73 8.31
C TYR A 190 16.75 -0.53 8.53
N ILE A 191 17.35 -1.03 7.47
CA ILE A 191 18.21 -2.22 7.47
C ILE A 191 19.68 -1.76 7.47
N PRO A 192 20.36 -1.75 8.63
CA PRO A 192 21.64 -1.07 8.77
C PRO A 192 22.78 -1.70 7.97
N PHE A 193 22.74 -3.03 7.75
CA PHE A 193 23.82 -3.74 7.06
C PHE A 193 23.81 -3.50 5.54
N THR A 194 22.66 -3.23 4.97
CA THR A 194 22.50 -2.98 3.54
C THR A 194 22.22 -1.51 3.23
N ASN A 195 22.08 -0.67 4.27
CA ASN A 195 21.69 0.75 4.15
C ASN A 195 20.42 0.95 3.33
N VAL A 196 19.39 0.17 3.61
CA VAL A 196 18.10 0.21 2.90
C VAL A 196 17.01 0.69 3.84
N PHE A 197 16.20 1.64 3.38
CA PHE A 197 14.89 1.89 3.97
C PHE A 197 13.87 1.01 3.27
N PHE A 198 13.14 0.23 4.05
CA PHE A 198 12.06 -0.63 3.57
C PHE A 198 10.72 -0.11 4.11
N PHE A 199 9.77 0.11 3.21
CA PHE A 199 8.45 0.61 3.54
C PHE A 199 7.40 -0.44 3.20
N TYR A 200 6.41 -0.59 4.07
CA TYR A 200 5.28 -1.48 3.86
C TYR A 200 4.02 -0.91 4.48
N SER A 201 2.88 -1.33 3.97
CA SER A 201 1.57 -1.00 4.48
C SER A 201 0.93 -2.21 5.13
N THR A 202 0.10 -1.97 6.12
CA THR A 202 -0.75 -3.02 6.70
C THR A 202 -2.22 -2.65 6.56
N ILE A 203 -3.03 -3.67 6.37
CA ILE A 203 -4.48 -3.56 6.22
C ILE A 203 -5.13 -4.59 7.11
N THR A 204 -5.87 -4.14 8.13
CA THR A 204 -6.65 -5.01 9.01
C THR A 204 -7.93 -5.42 8.27
N VAL A 205 -8.12 -6.71 8.06
CA VAL A 205 -9.22 -7.25 7.21
C VAL A 205 -10.34 -7.89 7.98
N ASP A 206 -10.08 -8.36 9.19
CA ASP A 206 -11.10 -8.83 10.09
C ASP A 206 -10.78 -8.42 11.54
N ASP A 207 -11.77 -8.60 12.37
CA ASP A 207 -11.67 -8.49 13.81
C ASP A 207 -12.03 -9.85 14.40
N ALA A 208 -11.04 -10.65 14.75
CA ALA A 208 -11.22 -12.02 15.19
C ALA A 208 -12.08 -12.17 16.44
N LYS A 209 -12.29 -11.15 17.26
CA LYS A 209 -13.09 -11.20 18.50
C LYS A 209 -13.98 -9.98 18.71
N GLY A 210 -14.73 -9.59 17.65
CA GLY A 210 -15.88 -8.72 17.87
C GLY A 210 -15.57 -7.24 18.06
N ARG A 211 -14.39 -6.73 17.67
CA ARG A 211 -14.31 -5.38 17.16
C ARG A 211 -14.97 -5.34 15.78
N LYS A 212 -16.23 -5.69 15.73
CA LYS A 212 -17.07 -5.23 14.65
C LYS A 212 -16.83 -3.74 14.61
N MET A 213 -16.00 -3.28 13.67
CA MET A 213 -16.14 -1.88 13.28
C MET A 213 -17.61 -1.74 12.93
N PRO A 214 -18.39 -1.03 13.75
CA PRO A 214 -19.79 -0.95 13.48
C PRO A 214 -19.88 -0.37 12.09
N LEU A 215 -20.49 -1.13 11.14
CA LEU A 215 -21.38 -0.49 10.22
C LEU A 215 -22.41 0.12 11.13
N ALA A 216 -22.11 1.29 11.66
CA ALA A 216 -23.13 2.08 12.26
C ALA A 216 -24.19 2.19 11.18
N SER A 217 -25.45 1.96 11.53
CA SER A 217 -26.60 2.33 10.70
C SER A 217 -26.48 3.76 10.14
N ASP A 218 -25.56 4.54 10.65
CA ASP A 218 -25.18 5.90 10.30
C ASP A 218 -24.02 6.02 9.30
N SER A 219 -23.45 4.92 8.81
CA SER A 219 -22.40 4.99 7.79
C SER A 219 -22.97 5.57 6.49
N PRO A 220 -22.31 6.58 5.87
CA PRO A 220 -22.74 7.14 4.58
C PRO A 220 -22.94 6.07 3.51
N TRP A 221 -22.12 5.02 3.52
CA TRP A 221 -22.15 3.90 2.57
C TRP A 221 -23.40 3.02 2.67
N VAL A 222 -24.08 3.04 3.82
CA VAL A 222 -25.33 2.32 4.04
C VAL A 222 -26.51 3.22 3.72
N LYS A 223 -26.46 4.49 4.11
CA LYS A 223 -27.53 5.47 3.84
C LYS A 223 -27.68 5.77 2.36
N SER A 224 -26.56 5.89 1.65
CA SER A 224 -26.51 6.24 0.24
C SER A 224 -25.62 5.25 -0.51
N PRO A 225 -26.16 4.07 -0.88
CA PRO A 225 -25.36 2.99 -1.46
C PRO A 225 -24.93 3.21 -2.90
N ASN A 226 -25.43 4.24 -3.58
CA ASN A 226 -25.10 4.55 -4.96
C ASN A 226 -24.39 5.90 -5.03
N LEU A 227 -23.38 5.99 -5.90
CA LEU A 227 -22.60 7.20 -6.17
C LEU A 227 -22.54 7.43 -7.67
N LEU A 228 -23.19 8.49 -8.14
CA LEU A 228 -22.95 9.03 -9.49
C LEU A 228 -21.85 10.07 -9.41
N TYR A 229 -20.78 9.90 -10.19
CA TYR A 229 -19.62 10.80 -10.10
C TYR A 229 -19.06 11.20 -11.44
N GLY A 230 -18.43 12.38 -11.50
CA GLY A 230 -17.57 12.84 -12.55
C GLY A 230 -16.16 13.03 -12.03
N SER A 231 -15.15 12.63 -12.78
CA SER A 231 -13.74 12.82 -12.42
C SER A 231 -12.91 13.26 -13.61
N TYR A 232 -11.81 13.96 -13.29
CA TYR A 232 -10.86 14.47 -14.26
C TYR A 232 -9.44 14.25 -13.75
N GLY A 233 -8.49 14.05 -14.65
CA GLY A 233 -7.11 13.81 -14.28
C GLY A 233 -6.18 13.60 -15.45
N TRP A 234 -5.08 12.91 -15.18
CA TRP A 234 -4.03 12.62 -16.16
C TRP A 234 -3.96 11.13 -16.43
N GLN A 235 -3.72 10.81 -17.70
CA GLN A 235 -3.45 9.47 -18.14
C GLN A 235 -1.98 9.37 -18.60
N TYR A 236 -1.23 8.53 -17.91
CA TYR A 236 0.09 8.10 -18.32
C TYR A 236 -0.03 6.88 -19.22
N VAL A 237 0.68 6.86 -20.34
CA VAL A 237 0.69 5.73 -21.26
C VAL A 237 2.11 5.19 -21.37
N ASP A 238 2.30 3.95 -20.92
CA ASP A 238 3.52 3.21 -21.15
C ASP A 238 3.43 2.49 -22.49
N ASN A 239 4.30 2.86 -23.40
CA ASN A 239 4.33 2.32 -24.77
C ASN A 239 5.16 1.04 -24.90
N GLY A 240 5.81 0.58 -23.83
CA GLY A 240 6.74 -0.55 -23.83
C GLY A 240 8.04 -0.27 -24.61
N GLU A 241 9.04 -1.12 -24.46
CA GLU A 241 10.36 -0.94 -25.13
C GLU A 241 10.29 -1.02 -26.65
N GLU A 242 9.40 -1.83 -27.21
CA GLU A 242 9.21 -2.00 -28.65
C GLU A 242 8.63 -0.75 -29.32
N TYR A 243 8.03 0.16 -28.54
CA TYR A 243 7.28 1.32 -28.98
C TYR A 243 7.89 2.66 -28.58
N SER A 244 9.11 2.66 -28.05
CA SER A 244 9.82 3.87 -27.59
C SER A 244 9.98 4.95 -28.68
N LYS A 245 9.70 4.63 -29.93
CA LYS A 245 9.74 5.54 -31.08
C LYS A 245 8.37 6.12 -31.50
N SER A 246 7.25 5.58 -31.01
CA SER A 246 5.92 6.15 -31.25
C SER A 246 5.39 6.74 -29.95
N LEU A 247 5.57 8.01 -29.83
CA LEU A 247 5.39 8.78 -28.61
C LEU A 247 3.91 9.15 -28.43
N MET A 248 3.12 8.25 -27.79
CA MET A 248 1.90 8.73 -27.14
C MET A 248 2.33 9.65 -25.99
N LYS A 249 1.90 10.90 -26.06
CA LYS A 249 2.10 11.82 -24.96
C LYS A 249 1.07 11.54 -23.87
N ASN A 250 1.51 11.68 -22.65
CA ASN A 250 0.60 11.74 -21.51
C ASN A 250 -0.41 12.86 -21.72
N ASP A 251 -1.68 12.61 -21.46
CA ASP A 251 -2.74 13.59 -21.65
C ASP A 251 -3.80 13.48 -20.56
N THR A 252 -4.80 14.30 -20.67
CA THR A 252 -5.90 14.39 -19.73
C THR A 252 -6.97 13.35 -20.05
N ILE A 253 -7.67 12.93 -19.01
CA ILE A 253 -8.80 12.01 -19.08
C ILE A 253 -9.95 12.54 -18.24
N TRP A 254 -11.17 12.36 -18.73
CA TRP A 254 -12.34 12.57 -17.92
C TRP A 254 -13.19 11.31 -17.87
N ASN A 255 -13.89 11.13 -16.74
CA ASN A 255 -14.73 9.98 -16.49
C ASN A 255 -16.09 10.39 -15.97
N VAL A 256 -17.09 9.58 -16.28
CA VAL A 256 -18.38 9.55 -15.59
C VAL A 256 -18.64 8.13 -15.16
N GLY A 257 -19.04 7.93 -13.90
CA GLY A 257 -19.22 6.60 -13.37
C GLY A 257 -20.40 6.49 -12.40
N LEU A 258 -20.92 5.28 -12.33
CA LEU A 258 -21.93 4.88 -11.34
C LEU A 258 -21.34 3.76 -10.49
N ARG A 259 -21.18 4.04 -9.19
CA ARG A 259 -20.67 3.09 -8.22
C ARG A 259 -21.78 2.66 -7.28
N ARG A 260 -21.86 1.37 -7.02
CA ARG A 260 -22.80 0.79 -6.05
C ARG A 260 -22.02 0.08 -4.95
N TYR A 261 -22.28 0.45 -3.72
CA TYR A 261 -21.75 -0.21 -2.54
C TYR A 261 -22.66 -1.37 -2.15
N SER A 262 -22.10 -2.56 -2.07
CA SER A 262 -22.80 -3.79 -1.69
C SER A 262 -22.29 -4.25 -0.33
N GLY A 263 -23.01 -3.86 0.70
CA GLY A 263 -22.60 -4.09 2.08
C GLY A 263 -21.34 -3.30 2.45
N ARG A 264 -20.54 -3.86 3.34
CA ARG A 264 -19.36 -3.21 3.88
C ARG A 264 -18.14 -3.32 2.96
N SER A 265 -17.96 -4.50 2.38
CA SER A 265 -16.66 -4.88 1.82
C SER A 265 -16.60 -4.84 0.29
N TRP A 266 -17.71 -4.69 -0.39
CA TRP A 266 -17.72 -4.78 -1.84
C TRP A 266 -18.36 -3.57 -2.51
N GLN A 267 -17.85 -3.23 -3.67
CA GLN A 267 -18.48 -2.27 -4.58
C GLN A 267 -18.35 -2.74 -6.02
N THR A 268 -19.31 -2.31 -6.82
CA THR A 268 -19.28 -2.44 -8.28
C THR A 268 -19.25 -1.03 -8.88
N ASP A 269 -18.39 -0.80 -9.86
CA ASP A 269 -18.21 0.49 -10.51
C ASP A 269 -18.33 0.31 -12.03
N LEU A 270 -19.31 0.96 -12.62
CA LEU A 270 -19.46 1.11 -14.08
C LEU A 270 -19.00 2.51 -14.47
N LYS A 271 -17.95 2.61 -15.28
CA LYS A 271 -17.30 3.87 -15.62
C LYS A 271 -17.14 4.01 -17.12
N TYR A 272 -17.54 5.16 -17.66
CA TYR A 272 -17.16 5.64 -18.98
C TYR A 272 -15.99 6.59 -18.87
N SER A 273 -14.99 6.43 -19.72
CA SER A 273 -13.81 7.29 -19.78
C SER A 273 -13.54 7.74 -21.21
N ARG A 274 -13.06 8.97 -21.36
CA ARG A 274 -12.57 9.49 -22.63
C ARG A 274 -11.26 10.21 -22.44
N ALA A 275 -10.29 9.87 -23.29
CA ALA A 275 -8.98 10.52 -23.38
C ALA A 275 -8.62 10.71 -24.84
N GLN A 276 -7.93 11.81 -25.15
CA GLN A 276 -7.41 12.11 -26.47
C GLN A 276 -5.89 12.20 -26.38
N HIS A 277 -5.17 11.42 -27.18
CA HIS A 277 -3.72 11.39 -27.18
C HIS A 277 -3.16 11.78 -28.53
N ASP A 278 -2.15 12.65 -28.53
CA ASP A 278 -1.32 12.90 -29.70
C ASP A 278 -0.28 11.80 -29.81
N VAL A 279 -0.30 11.10 -30.91
CA VAL A 279 0.68 10.07 -31.27
C VAL A 279 1.62 10.65 -32.34
N ALA A 280 2.89 10.82 -32.01
CA ALA A 280 3.88 11.30 -32.95
C ALA A 280 4.27 10.18 -33.94
N TYR A 281 4.46 10.51 -35.24
CA TYR A 281 5.01 9.58 -36.21
C TYR A 281 6.48 9.26 -35.86
N ALA A 282 6.88 8.02 -36.14
CA ALA A 282 8.25 7.57 -35.85
C ALA A 282 9.33 8.29 -36.65
N ASP A 283 8.96 8.79 -37.82
CA ASP A 283 9.83 9.55 -38.72
C ASP A 283 9.90 11.07 -38.40
N GLY A 284 9.17 11.49 -37.39
CA GLY A 284 9.09 12.92 -37.01
C GLY A 284 8.27 13.80 -37.93
N SER A 285 7.60 13.25 -38.96
CA SER A 285 6.87 14.00 -40.00
C SER A 285 5.57 14.65 -39.50
N GLY A 286 5.09 14.30 -38.29
CA GLY A 286 3.86 14.87 -37.77
C GLY A 286 3.32 14.16 -36.53
N LYS A 287 2.09 14.50 -36.21
CA LYS A 287 1.32 13.91 -35.08
C LYS A 287 -0.04 13.48 -35.60
N GLN A 288 -0.55 12.43 -35.02
CA GLN A 288 -1.90 11.94 -35.22
C GLN A 288 -2.63 11.96 -33.85
N SER A 289 -3.83 12.54 -33.84
CA SER A 289 -4.67 12.48 -32.64
C SER A 289 -5.53 11.24 -32.67
N VAL A 290 -5.56 10.52 -31.54
CA VAL A 290 -6.38 9.31 -31.34
C VAL A 290 -7.31 9.53 -30.17
N ASP A 291 -8.62 9.35 -30.39
CA ASP A 291 -9.68 9.43 -29.36
C ASP A 291 -9.92 8.03 -28.78
N PHE A 292 -9.73 7.91 -27.47
CA PHE A 292 -9.97 6.67 -26.72
C PHE A 292 -11.23 6.82 -25.89
N ARG A 293 -12.19 5.92 -26.11
CA ARG A 293 -13.42 5.82 -25.33
C ARG A 293 -13.49 4.44 -24.70
N THR A 294 -13.63 4.37 -23.38
CA THR A 294 -13.65 3.10 -22.68
C THR A 294 -14.81 3.01 -21.72
N TYR A 295 -15.39 1.82 -21.65
CA TYR A 295 -16.36 1.41 -20.62
C TYR A 295 -15.68 0.35 -19.76
N THR A 296 -15.64 0.55 -18.45
CA THR A 296 -15.07 -0.43 -17.52
C THR A 296 -16.11 -0.81 -16.48
N LEU A 297 -16.18 -2.11 -16.21
CA LEU A 297 -16.94 -2.68 -15.09
C LEU A 297 -15.95 -3.33 -14.14
N THR A 298 -15.84 -2.80 -12.93
CA THR A 298 -14.92 -3.33 -11.92
C THR A 298 -15.68 -3.73 -10.66
N ILE A 299 -15.17 -4.78 -10.01
CA ILE A 299 -15.58 -5.19 -8.67
C ILE A 299 -14.39 -4.93 -7.76
N SER A 300 -14.62 -4.22 -6.66
CA SER A 300 -13.55 -3.83 -5.74
C SER A 300 -13.90 -4.21 -4.31
N TYR A 301 -12.85 -4.54 -3.57
CA TYR A 301 -12.92 -4.71 -2.12
C TYR A 301 -12.69 -3.36 -1.44
N ASN A 302 -13.53 -3.07 -0.44
CA ASN A 302 -13.52 -1.82 0.29
C ASN A 302 -12.94 -1.99 1.68
N ILE A 303 -12.19 -0.97 2.11
CA ILE A 303 -11.58 -0.86 3.42
C ILE A 303 -11.96 0.48 4.03
N ASP A 304 -12.67 0.47 5.15
CA ASP A 304 -13.04 1.68 5.88
C ASP A 304 -11.86 2.16 6.71
N VAL A 305 -11.25 3.28 6.31
CA VAL A 305 -10.15 3.93 7.04
C VAL A 305 -10.70 4.77 8.19
N THR A 306 -11.79 5.47 7.92
CA THR A 306 -12.58 6.21 8.91
C THR A 306 -14.08 6.03 8.62
N LYS A 307 -14.95 6.63 9.41
CA LYS A 307 -16.40 6.61 9.15
C LYS A 307 -16.79 7.24 7.80
N SER A 308 -15.98 8.18 7.30
CA SER A 308 -16.23 8.94 6.08
C SER A 308 -15.22 8.70 4.97
N LEU A 309 -14.12 8.01 5.24
CA LEU A 309 -13.08 7.71 4.24
C LEU A 309 -12.97 6.19 4.04
N ARG A 310 -13.12 5.78 2.79
CA ARG A 310 -13.02 4.41 2.33
C ARG A 310 -11.98 4.30 1.22
N LEU A 311 -11.10 3.33 1.32
CA LEU A 311 -10.21 2.92 0.23
C LEU A 311 -10.81 1.71 -0.48
N PHE A 312 -10.42 1.52 -1.73
CA PHE A 312 -10.83 0.36 -2.51
C PHE A 312 -9.73 -0.10 -3.46
N ALA A 313 -9.71 -1.40 -3.72
CA ALA A 313 -8.88 -2.03 -4.73
C ALA A 313 -9.69 -3.09 -5.45
N GLY A 314 -9.57 -3.16 -6.76
CA GLY A 314 -10.38 -4.09 -7.54
C GLY A 314 -9.87 -4.37 -8.92
N ALA A 315 -10.57 -5.28 -9.57
CA ALA A 315 -10.32 -5.69 -10.93
C ALA A 315 -11.63 -5.86 -11.70
N GLY A 316 -11.53 -5.87 -13.00
CA GLY A 316 -12.69 -6.04 -13.86
C GLY A 316 -12.34 -6.16 -15.32
N VAL A 317 -13.28 -5.84 -16.16
CA VAL A 317 -13.17 -5.88 -17.61
C VAL A 317 -13.53 -4.53 -18.20
N GLY A 318 -12.84 -4.18 -19.27
CA GLY A 318 -13.12 -2.99 -20.07
C GLY A 318 -13.44 -3.35 -21.50
N TYR A 319 -14.26 -2.53 -22.11
CA TYR A 319 -14.47 -2.46 -23.56
C TYR A 319 -14.06 -1.05 -24.01
N GLY A 320 -13.19 -0.96 -24.98
CA GLY A 320 -12.67 0.31 -25.48
C GLY A 320 -12.70 0.40 -26.99
N LYS A 321 -12.88 1.62 -27.49
CA LYS A 321 -12.73 2.00 -28.88
C LYS A 321 -11.62 3.03 -28.97
N ALA A 322 -10.67 2.78 -29.86
CA ALA A 322 -9.67 3.76 -30.29
C ALA A 322 -10.02 4.24 -31.69
N GLU A 323 -10.11 5.54 -31.89
CA GLU A 323 -10.52 6.16 -33.15
C GLU A 323 -9.45 7.14 -33.61
N GLY A 324 -8.72 6.74 -34.64
CA GLY A 324 -7.72 7.57 -35.33
C GLY A 324 -8.35 8.31 -36.53
N PRO A 325 -7.58 9.14 -37.23
CA PRO A 325 -8.09 9.92 -38.37
C PRO A 325 -8.61 9.07 -39.53
N TYR A 326 -8.12 7.84 -39.73
CA TYR A 326 -8.45 6.99 -40.87
C TYR A 326 -9.11 5.67 -40.47
N ASN A 327 -8.78 5.15 -39.29
CA ASN A 327 -9.23 3.84 -38.84
C ASN A 327 -9.68 3.88 -37.40
N SER A 328 -10.52 2.92 -37.04
CA SER A 328 -10.90 2.67 -35.63
C SER A 328 -10.83 1.18 -35.31
N ASP A 329 -10.54 0.86 -34.09
CA ASP A 329 -10.56 -0.51 -33.58
C ASP A 329 -11.14 -0.58 -32.17
N THR A 330 -11.55 -1.77 -31.77
CA THR A 330 -12.14 -2.04 -30.47
C THR A 330 -11.36 -3.12 -29.73
N SER A 331 -11.33 -3.05 -28.42
CA SER A 331 -10.63 -4.01 -27.58
C SER A 331 -11.45 -4.34 -26.34
N ILE A 332 -11.46 -5.62 -25.96
CA ILE A 332 -11.86 -6.05 -24.61
C ILE A 332 -10.59 -6.32 -23.83
N PHE A 333 -10.50 -5.83 -22.62
CA PHE A 333 -9.28 -5.87 -21.83
C PHE A 333 -9.54 -6.01 -20.32
N PRO A 334 -8.59 -6.59 -19.56
CA PRO A 334 -8.63 -6.52 -18.11
C PRO A 334 -8.36 -5.09 -17.64
N ALA A 335 -9.01 -4.72 -16.52
CA ALA A 335 -8.87 -3.42 -15.87
C ALA A 335 -8.57 -3.62 -14.38
N LEU A 336 -7.68 -2.80 -13.85
CA LEU A 336 -7.37 -2.72 -12.43
C LEU A 336 -7.71 -1.33 -11.92
N THR A 337 -8.20 -1.25 -10.69
CA THR A 337 -8.53 0.03 -10.05
C THR A 337 -8.05 0.01 -8.60
N LEU A 338 -7.50 1.15 -8.17
CA LEU A 338 -7.16 1.44 -6.79
C LEU A 338 -7.62 2.86 -6.49
N GLY A 339 -8.20 3.11 -5.33
CA GLY A 339 -8.63 4.47 -5.04
C GLY A 339 -9.23 4.67 -3.66
N GLY A 340 -9.86 5.83 -3.49
CA GLY A 340 -10.54 6.17 -2.27
C GLY A 340 -11.78 7.02 -2.53
N THR A 341 -12.70 6.99 -1.57
CA THR A 341 -13.89 7.83 -1.56
C THR A 341 -14.04 8.45 -0.18
N TRP A 342 -14.22 9.75 -0.15
CA TRP A 342 -14.42 10.51 1.07
C TRP A 342 -15.81 11.15 1.05
N ALA A 343 -16.68 10.73 1.97
CA ALA A 343 -17.98 11.35 2.21
C ALA A 343 -17.79 12.68 2.92
N LEU A 344 -17.91 13.78 2.19
CA LEU A 344 -17.81 15.15 2.73
C LEU A 344 -19.12 15.53 3.45
N THR A 345 -20.23 15.11 2.88
CA THR A 345 -21.57 15.24 3.43
C THR A 345 -22.35 13.94 3.15
N ASP A 346 -23.61 13.86 3.54
CA ASP A 346 -24.47 12.68 3.26
C ASP A 346 -24.64 12.42 1.76
N HIS A 347 -24.54 13.46 0.92
CA HIS A 347 -24.78 13.36 -0.52
C HIS A 347 -23.59 13.75 -1.40
N PHE A 348 -22.66 14.58 -0.94
CA PHE A 348 -21.52 15.02 -1.75
C PHE A 348 -20.24 14.33 -1.30
N TRP A 349 -19.65 13.57 -2.23
CA TRP A 349 -18.46 12.76 -1.95
C TRP A 349 -17.34 13.09 -2.93
N LEU A 350 -16.12 13.11 -2.40
CA LEU A 350 -14.90 13.21 -3.19
C LEU A 350 -14.42 11.79 -3.50
N THR A 351 -14.06 11.53 -4.76
CA THR A 351 -13.49 10.22 -5.17
C THR A 351 -12.22 10.41 -5.94
N GLY A 352 -11.22 9.59 -5.67
CA GLY A 352 -9.98 9.56 -6.43
C GLY A 352 -9.62 8.14 -6.81
N SER A 353 -9.09 7.92 -8.01
CA SER A 353 -8.66 6.60 -8.45
C SER A 353 -7.40 6.63 -9.29
N MET A 354 -6.67 5.53 -9.22
CA MET A 354 -5.67 5.09 -10.16
C MET A 354 -6.23 3.89 -10.90
N ASP A 355 -6.38 4.01 -12.20
CA ASP A 355 -6.98 2.98 -13.06
C ASP A 355 -5.96 2.55 -14.12
N THR A 356 -5.67 1.26 -14.20
CA THR A 356 -4.76 0.70 -15.20
C THR A 356 -5.52 -0.27 -16.10
N ASN A 357 -5.44 -0.04 -17.41
CA ASN A 357 -6.09 -0.84 -18.44
C ASN A 357 -5.04 -1.52 -19.32
N PHE A 358 -5.40 -2.63 -19.96
CA PHE A 358 -4.50 -3.39 -20.84
C PHE A 358 -5.09 -3.63 -22.23
N PRO A 359 -5.48 -2.55 -22.95
CA PRO A 359 -6.08 -2.68 -24.27
C PRO A 359 -5.07 -3.09 -25.36
N ARG A 360 -5.61 -3.63 -26.45
CA ARG A 360 -4.87 -3.95 -27.67
C ARG A 360 -5.70 -3.51 -28.86
N TYR A 361 -5.23 -2.52 -29.60
CA TYR A 361 -5.91 -1.99 -30.79
C TYR A 361 -5.09 -2.24 -32.04
N LYS A 362 -5.75 -2.69 -33.12
CA LYS A 362 -5.10 -3.00 -34.42
C LYS A 362 -5.38 -1.88 -35.42
N GLY A 363 -4.37 -1.54 -36.20
CA GLY A 363 -4.52 -0.67 -37.39
C GLY A 363 -5.00 0.75 -37.13
N VAL A 364 -4.95 1.24 -35.89
CA VAL A 364 -5.42 2.59 -35.51
C VAL A 364 -4.48 3.69 -36.01
N LEU A 365 -3.18 3.39 -36.16
CA LEU A 365 -2.16 4.30 -36.61
C LEU A 365 -1.94 4.11 -38.14
N ALA A 366 -2.27 5.11 -38.92
CA ALA A 366 -2.24 5.04 -40.39
C ALA A 366 -0.85 4.79 -40.99
N ASP A 367 0.20 5.24 -40.35
CA ASP A 367 1.62 5.11 -40.79
C ASP A 367 2.19 3.71 -40.60
N ARG A 368 1.50 2.84 -39.84
CA ARG A 368 1.99 1.52 -39.42
C ARG A 368 1.31 0.33 -40.14
N GLY A 369 0.33 0.60 -40.97
CA GLY A 369 -0.45 -0.43 -41.65
C GLY A 369 -1.50 -1.12 -40.79
N SER A 370 -2.33 -1.95 -41.44
CA SER A 370 -3.48 -2.61 -40.79
C SER A 370 -3.12 -3.70 -39.78
N GLU A 371 -1.91 -4.24 -39.85
CA GLU A 371 -1.47 -5.32 -38.92
C GLU A 371 -0.81 -4.80 -37.67
N TYR A 372 -0.56 -3.51 -37.60
CA TYR A 372 0.04 -2.93 -36.39
C TYR A 372 -0.89 -3.00 -35.20
N VAL A 373 -0.41 -3.52 -34.09
CA VAL A 373 -1.14 -3.65 -32.83
C VAL A 373 -0.61 -2.62 -31.82
N LEU A 374 -1.42 -1.62 -31.53
CA LEU A 374 -1.15 -0.69 -30.42
C LEU A 374 -1.43 -1.41 -29.10
N LYS A 375 -0.37 -1.85 -28.43
CA LYS A 375 -0.41 -2.38 -27.07
C LYS A 375 0.00 -1.25 -26.14
N SER A 376 -0.82 -0.93 -25.17
CA SER A 376 -0.52 0.11 -24.19
C SER A 376 -0.97 -0.32 -22.81
N MET A 377 -0.39 0.26 -21.79
CA MET A 377 -0.80 0.12 -20.41
C MET A 377 -1.14 1.51 -19.85
N PRO A 378 -2.26 2.13 -20.31
CA PRO A 378 -2.65 3.43 -19.83
C PRO A 378 -3.02 3.34 -18.34
N THR A 379 -2.36 4.17 -17.55
CA THR A 379 -2.65 4.35 -16.12
C THR A 379 -3.15 5.76 -15.90
N ALA A 380 -4.38 5.89 -15.44
CA ALA A 380 -5.03 7.17 -15.19
C ALA A 380 -5.07 7.48 -13.69
N PHE A 381 -4.73 8.71 -13.35
CA PHE A 381 -4.88 9.27 -12.01
C PHE A 381 -5.96 10.34 -12.06
N THR A 382 -7.09 10.10 -11.40
CA THR A 382 -8.25 11.00 -11.47
C THR A 382 -8.75 11.39 -10.10
N LEU A 383 -9.29 12.60 -10.02
CA LEU A 383 -9.98 13.13 -8.85
C LEU A 383 -11.35 13.66 -9.30
N GLY A 384 -12.36 13.42 -8.53
CA GLY A 384 -13.72 13.78 -8.91
C GLY A 384 -14.66 13.99 -7.74
N LEU A 385 -15.81 14.51 -8.07
CA LEU A 385 -16.92 14.72 -7.15
C LEU A 385 -18.10 13.87 -7.59
N GLY A 386 -18.89 13.42 -6.63
CA GLY A 386 -20.08 12.64 -6.89
C GLY A 386 -21.23 12.97 -5.95
N PHE A 387 -22.42 12.61 -6.42
CA PHE A 387 -23.66 12.68 -5.67
C PHE A 387 -24.06 11.26 -5.24
N ALA A 388 -24.23 11.09 -3.93
CA ALA A 388 -24.60 9.82 -3.31
C ALA A 388 -26.08 9.78 -2.97
N PHE A 389 -26.74 8.65 -3.26
CA PHE A 389 -28.18 8.44 -3.10
C PHE A 389 -28.56 6.99 -2.81
#